data_9a82a3d86d23e9d5d5e0a4b8a0b46896
#
_entry.id   9a82a3d86d23e9d5d5e0a4b8a0b46896
#
_cell.length_a   1.000
_cell.length_b   1.000
_cell.length_c   1.000
_cell.angle_alpha   90.00
_cell.angle_beta   90.00
_cell.angle_gamma   90.00
#
_symmetry.space_group_name_H-M   'P 1'
#
loop_
_entity.id
_entity.type
_entity.pdbx_description
1 polymer ?
#
loop_
_entity_poly.entity_id
_entity_poly.type
_entity_poly.pdbx_seq_one_letter_code
_entity_poly.pdbx_strand_id
1 'polypeptide(L)'
;MSHKLQDCVGQNAGSSNSRSATLRAYERIWPLPNPSASFLVRLVIVGIAYFVLAFLCLRFASTHPSVTPIWAPTGLAIAAVMLWGYRIFPAIFVPAFLINLLTAGSTLTSLSIACGNTLEAVVAVYLFNWWKRGDRLLETPFNVITFFVSCVIATSISATIGVGSLTLGGSNEDFLPVWLTWWLGNLAGALVVTPVVVLWAACDPTSLPSVPSPRTLATYLAATAIAIIAFCPLLQPSAFRDALSFLVILPLLWAAMRQGPRDTATVSLIIVFFTVWGAVLECGPFAESIKDGSFILLLVFVISITVPALALSAEVSARRRIETQQKKRALEAEVLWQATKQAAVGGSLDELLRSCLRRICQVGGWAAGHAYLPDDVDAPQVLHSSAVWHFEDGALNSLSREVASVDRARGEGLPGQIWASGKPKWLPDISRCNQSDRKKIFLQHGLRAGFGFPIYAEGKLQAVLEFFSYEKRPLDKELMSVVQSIGEQLGRVMERKRAKEQQAALETTLNSLTLAIYFTDTRGRIDYMNRAARQQIETADGLHSEKNRLVPTDCTARDAFKEALKTVAPSQGWQPISPKVIPLPAKDKPGLIAI
;
A
#
# COMPACT_ATOMS: atom_id res chain seq x y z
N MET A 1 12.17 10.02 40.94
CA MET A 1 12.98 9.60 39.80
C MET A 1 12.58 8.18 39.34
N SER A 2 11.27 7.91 39.25
CA SER A 2 10.71 6.57 38.96
C SER A 2 9.46 6.60 38.09
N HIS A 3 9.32 7.58 37.15
CA HIS A 3 8.15 7.70 36.29
C HIS A 3 8.49 7.97 34.79
N LYS A 4 9.74 7.73 34.36
CA LYS A 4 10.18 7.97 32.95
C LYS A 4 10.68 6.73 32.21
N LEU A 5 10.43 5.52 32.70
CA LEU A 5 10.90 4.26 32.07
C LEU A 5 9.78 3.37 31.51
N GLN A 6 8.51 3.82 31.54
CA GLN A 6 7.39 3.04 31.00
C GLN A 6 6.97 3.41 29.56
N ASP A 7 7.43 4.54 29.01
CA ASP A 7 7.02 4.99 27.66
C ASP A 7 7.89 4.48 26.51
N CYS A 8 8.97 3.75 26.76
CA CYS A 8 9.85 3.21 25.71
C CYS A 8 9.56 1.77 25.27
N VAL A 9 8.60 1.07 25.86
CA VAL A 9 8.28 -0.34 25.53
C VAL A 9 7.12 -0.46 24.50
N GLY A 10 6.42 0.63 24.21
CA GLY A 10 5.25 0.63 23.32
C GLY A 10 5.53 0.70 21.82
N GLN A 11 6.75 1.00 21.37
CA GLN A 11 7.05 1.22 19.93
C GLN A 11 7.61 0.03 19.14
N ASN A 12 7.90 -1.11 19.78
CA ASN A 12 8.44 -2.30 19.11
C ASN A 12 7.40 -3.37 18.72
N ALA A 13 6.12 -3.14 18.94
CA ALA A 13 5.07 -4.09 18.55
C ALA A 13 4.68 -4.02 17.06
N GLY A 14 5.13 -3.00 16.32
CA GLY A 14 4.83 -2.83 14.87
C GLY A 14 5.69 -3.67 13.92
N SER A 15 6.89 -4.09 14.34
CA SER A 15 7.83 -4.78 13.44
C SER A 15 7.62 -6.30 13.34
N SER A 16 6.93 -6.91 14.29
CA SER A 16 6.62 -8.36 14.23
C SER A 16 5.45 -8.69 13.30
N ASN A 17 4.54 -7.73 13.05
CA ASN A 17 3.38 -7.94 12.19
C ASN A 17 3.69 -7.83 10.69
N SER A 18 4.72 -7.06 10.28
CA SER A 18 5.10 -6.96 8.86
C SER A 18 5.88 -8.20 8.38
N ARG A 19 6.72 -8.79 9.25
CA ARG A 19 7.36 -10.09 8.95
C ARG A 19 6.34 -11.21 8.74
N SER A 20 5.23 -11.20 9.48
CA SER A 20 4.15 -12.18 9.34
C SER A 20 3.30 -11.94 8.09
N ALA A 21 3.25 -10.73 7.55
CA ALA A 21 2.49 -10.40 6.35
C ALA A 21 3.24 -10.81 5.06
N THR A 22 4.55 -10.56 5.00
CA THR A 22 5.40 -11.00 3.88
C THR A 22 5.52 -12.53 3.83
N LEU A 23 5.74 -13.19 4.95
CA LEU A 23 5.74 -14.67 5.02
C LEU A 23 4.37 -15.25 4.65
N ARG A 24 3.26 -14.64 5.07
CA ARG A 24 1.90 -15.06 4.67
C ARG A 24 1.60 -14.81 3.19
N ALA A 25 2.18 -13.81 2.55
CA ALA A 25 2.08 -13.61 1.11
C ALA A 25 2.82 -14.72 0.33
N TYR A 26 3.99 -15.16 0.82
CA TYR A 26 4.73 -16.28 0.22
C TYR A 26 4.08 -17.65 0.41
N GLU A 27 3.39 -17.87 1.52
CA GLU A 27 2.61 -19.11 1.75
C GLU A 27 1.40 -19.22 0.81
N ARG A 28 0.88 -18.11 0.29
CA ARG A 28 -0.20 -18.11 -0.73
C ARG A 28 0.26 -18.47 -2.14
N ILE A 29 1.54 -18.30 -2.45
CA ILE A 29 2.08 -18.57 -3.79
C ILE A 29 2.25 -20.08 -4.04
N TRP A 30 2.46 -20.86 -2.97
CA TRP A 30 2.58 -22.32 -3.05
C TRP A 30 1.88 -22.98 -1.86
N PRO A 31 0.55 -23.17 -1.93
CA PRO A 31 -0.20 -23.80 -0.86
C PRO A 31 0.08 -25.32 -0.85
N LEU A 32 1.19 -25.71 -0.23
CA LEU A 32 1.41 -27.10 0.11
C LEU A 32 0.79 -27.36 1.49
N PRO A 33 0.07 -28.47 1.65
CA PRO A 33 -0.76 -28.75 2.83
C PRO A 33 0.02 -28.99 4.13
N ASN A 34 1.37 -28.99 4.08
CA ASN A 34 2.21 -29.24 5.25
C ASN A 34 3.41 -28.28 5.27
N PRO A 35 3.59 -27.38 6.26
CA PRO A 35 4.67 -26.41 6.29
C PRO A 35 6.08 -27.05 6.32
N SER A 36 6.24 -28.25 6.86
CA SER A 36 7.49 -29.01 6.84
C SER A 36 7.78 -29.61 5.44
N ALA A 37 6.77 -30.14 4.76
CA ALA A 37 6.91 -30.63 3.39
C ALA A 37 7.23 -29.50 2.40
N SER A 38 6.65 -28.32 2.59
CA SER A 38 6.94 -27.14 1.75
C SER A 38 8.39 -26.69 1.86
N PHE A 39 8.99 -26.78 3.05
CA PHE A 39 10.38 -26.41 3.26
C PHE A 39 11.36 -27.40 2.60
N LEU A 40 11.12 -28.70 2.71
CA LEU A 40 11.92 -29.73 2.04
C LEU A 40 11.88 -29.60 0.51
N VAL A 41 10.71 -29.32 -0.06
CA VAL A 41 10.58 -29.08 -1.50
C VAL A 41 11.41 -27.86 -1.92
N ARG A 42 11.41 -26.79 -1.15
CA ARG A 42 12.25 -25.59 -1.43
C ARG A 42 13.73 -25.93 -1.36
N LEU A 43 14.18 -26.69 -0.35
CA LEU A 43 15.56 -27.16 -0.25
C LEU A 43 15.98 -27.93 -1.50
N VAL A 44 15.15 -28.86 -1.96
CA VAL A 44 15.44 -29.68 -3.16
C VAL A 44 15.49 -28.83 -4.43
N ILE A 45 14.48 -27.96 -4.63
CA ILE A 45 14.43 -27.09 -5.82
C ILE A 45 15.64 -26.15 -5.87
N VAL A 46 15.97 -25.48 -4.76
CA VAL A 46 17.12 -24.57 -4.70
C VAL A 46 18.41 -25.35 -4.88
N GLY A 47 18.56 -26.50 -4.27
CA GLY A 47 19.76 -27.35 -4.41
C GLY A 47 19.97 -27.83 -5.84
N ILE A 48 18.93 -28.30 -6.52
CA ILE A 48 18.99 -28.70 -7.94
C ILE A 48 19.31 -27.48 -8.81
N ALA A 49 18.63 -26.35 -8.60
CA ALA A 49 18.86 -25.12 -9.36
C ALA A 49 20.31 -24.61 -9.19
N TYR A 50 20.83 -24.63 -7.95
CA TYR A 50 22.21 -24.28 -7.66
C TYR A 50 23.18 -25.21 -8.41
N PHE A 51 22.98 -26.53 -8.32
CA PHE A 51 23.86 -27.50 -8.98
C PHE A 51 23.86 -27.34 -10.50
N VAL A 52 22.68 -27.22 -11.12
CA VAL A 52 22.54 -27.02 -12.57
C VAL A 52 23.20 -25.73 -13.00
N LEU A 53 22.98 -24.65 -12.26
CA LEU A 53 23.56 -23.34 -12.58
C LEU A 53 25.08 -23.36 -12.44
N ALA A 54 25.62 -24.02 -11.40
CA ALA A 54 27.05 -24.22 -11.21
C ALA A 54 27.67 -25.08 -12.34
N PHE A 55 27.00 -26.17 -12.71
CA PHE A 55 27.44 -27.01 -13.82
C PHE A 55 27.50 -26.26 -15.15
N LEU A 56 26.48 -25.44 -15.42
CA LEU A 56 26.47 -24.58 -16.63
C LEU A 56 27.58 -23.52 -16.59
N CYS A 57 27.78 -22.86 -15.45
CA CYS A 57 28.86 -21.86 -15.31
C CYS A 57 30.25 -22.48 -15.55
N LEU A 58 30.49 -23.71 -15.03
CA LEU A 58 31.78 -24.39 -15.24
C LEU A 58 32.07 -24.80 -16.70
N ARG A 59 31.05 -24.88 -17.57
CA ARG A 59 31.26 -25.06 -19.02
C ARG A 59 31.94 -23.84 -19.69
N PHE A 60 31.90 -22.69 -18.99
CA PHE A 60 32.56 -21.45 -19.45
C PHE A 60 33.85 -21.15 -18.68
N ALA A 61 34.35 -22.13 -17.90
CA ALA A 61 35.65 -22.01 -17.24
C ALA A 61 36.80 -21.99 -18.29
N SER A 62 37.65 -20.97 -18.22
CA SER A 62 38.69 -20.76 -19.23
C SER A 62 40.13 -20.75 -18.69
N THR A 63 40.35 -20.27 -17.47
CA THR A 63 41.69 -20.16 -16.86
C THR A 63 41.98 -21.26 -15.87
N HIS A 64 41.02 -21.72 -15.11
CA HIS A 64 41.13 -22.84 -14.18
C HIS A 64 39.81 -23.61 -14.17
N PRO A 65 39.77 -24.94 -14.00
CA PRO A 65 38.55 -25.74 -14.01
C PRO A 65 37.49 -25.30 -13.00
N SER A 66 37.88 -24.56 -11.93
CA SER A 66 36.99 -24.08 -10.87
C SER A 66 36.73 -22.56 -10.94
N VAL A 67 37.24 -21.82 -11.93
CA VAL A 67 37.14 -20.35 -12.00
C VAL A 67 36.46 -19.94 -13.30
N THR A 68 35.34 -19.23 -13.15
CA THR A 68 34.48 -18.80 -14.27
C THR A 68 34.31 -17.29 -14.29
N PRO A 69 34.06 -16.67 -15.46
CA PRO A 69 33.87 -15.22 -15.58
C PRO A 69 32.72 -14.69 -14.71
N ILE A 70 31.65 -15.45 -14.59
CA ILE A 70 30.49 -15.10 -13.73
C ILE A 70 30.03 -16.36 -13.02
N TRP A 71 29.90 -16.28 -11.69
CA TRP A 71 29.41 -17.36 -10.86
C TRP A 71 27.97 -17.10 -10.42
N ALA A 72 27.01 -17.42 -11.30
CA ALA A 72 25.58 -17.25 -11.09
C ALA A 72 25.02 -17.94 -9.82
N PRO A 73 25.57 -19.11 -9.37
CA PRO A 73 25.13 -19.77 -8.14
C PRO A 73 25.22 -18.88 -6.89
N THR A 74 26.20 -17.98 -6.77
CA THR A 74 26.28 -17.00 -5.68
C THR A 74 25.01 -16.13 -5.61
N GLY A 75 24.55 -15.63 -6.75
CA GLY A 75 23.36 -14.82 -6.80
C GLY A 75 22.09 -15.57 -6.40
N LEU A 76 21.97 -16.84 -6.83
CA LEU A 76 20.86 -17.71 -6.41
C LEU A 76 20.93 -18.00 -4.91
N ALA A 77 22.12 -18.29 -4.37
CA ALA A 77 22.33 -18.55 -2.94
C ALA A 77 21.92 -17.37 -2.06
N ILE A 78 22.40 -16.17 -2.40
CA ILE A 78 22.03 -14.94 -1.68
C ILE A 78 20.53 -14.69 -1.77
N ALA A 79 19.92 -14.82 -2.96
CA ALA A 79 18.49 -14.69 -3.16
C ALA A 79 17.70 -15.70 -2.31
N ALA A 80 18.11 -16.96 -2.28
CA ALA A 80 17.47 -18.00 -1.49
C ALA A 80 17.51 -17.70 0.02
N VAL A 81 18.66 -17.23 0.54
CA VAL A 81 18.78 -16.83 1.95
C VAL A 81 17.95 -15.58 2.24
N MET A 82 17.87 -14.60 1.32
CA MET A 82 17.01 -13.42 1.45
C MET A 82 15.53 -13.78 1.53
N LEU A 83 15.08 -14.72 0.71
CA LEU A 83 13.67 -15.08 0.56
C LEU A 83 13.19 -16.05 1.64
N TRP A 84 14.00 -17.05 2.01
CA TRP A 84 13.57 -18.12 2.91
C TRP A 84 14.35 -18.19 4.23
N GLY A 85 15.32 -17.29 4.41
CA GLY A 85 16.12 -17.18 5.62
C GLY A 85 17.29 -18.16 5.67
N TYR A 86 18.06 -18.06 6.75
CA TYR A 86 19.34 -18.79 6.89
C TYR A 86 19.21 -20.31 6.89
N ARG A 87 18.05 -20.86 7.24
CA ARG A 87 17.79 -22.31 7.28
C ARG A 87 17.93 -23.01 5.93
N ILE A 88 17.96 -22.24 4.81
CA ILE A 88 18.13 -22.77 3.46
C ILE A 88 19.58 -23.20 3.16
N PHE A 89 20.55 -22.95 4.06
CA PHE A 89 21.98 -23.21 3.83
C PHE A 89 22.32 -24.63 3.34
N PRO A 90 21.62 -25.73 3.70
CA PRO A 90 21.97 -27.07 3.17
C PRO A 90 21.76 -27.17 1.65
N ALA A 91 20.78 -26.41 1.11
CA ALA A 91 20.52 -26.34 -0.32
C ALA A 91 21.62 -25.57 -1.12
N ILE A 92 22.52 -24.90 -0.42
CA ILE A 92 23.70 -24.22 -1.00
C ILE A 92 24.93 -25.11 -0.77
N PHE A 93 25.14 -25.55 0.47
CA PHE A 93 26.32 -26.30 0.88
C PHE A 93 26.49 -27.63 0.14
N VAL A 94 25.44 -28.45 0.11
CA VAL A 94 25.51 -29.80 -0.49
C VAL A 94 25.82 -29.74 -2.00
N PRO A 95 25.09 -29.00 -2.83
CA PRO A 95 25.42 -28.92 -4.25
C PRO A 95 26.76 -28.22 -4.52
N ALA A 96 27.16 -27.22 -3.70
CA ALA A 96 28.48 -26.61 -3.79
C ALA A 96 29.59 -27.62 -3.51
N PHE A 97 29.44 -28.47 -2.49
CA PHE A 97 30.38 -29.54 -2.21
C PHE A 97 30.47 -30.55 -3.35
N LEU A 98 29.32 -31.04 -3.82
CA LEU A 98 29.27 -32.07 -4.88
C LEU A 98 29.90 -31.58 -6.19
N ILE A 99 29.58 -30.36 -6.62
CA ILE A 99 30.14 -29.83 -7.88
C ILE A 99 31.64 -29.63 -7.78
N ASN A 100 32.17 -29.15 -6.64
CA ASN A 100 33.60 -28.94 -6.44
C ASN A 100 34.34 -30.29 -6.27
N LEU A 101 33.70 -31.30 -5.69
CA LEU A 101 34.28 -32.63 -5.63
C LEU A 101 34.51 -33.25 -7.03
N LEU A 102 33.59 -32.93 -7.97
CA LEU A 102 33.72 -33.36 -9.37
C LEU A 102 34.79 -32.59 -10.17
N THR A 103 35.15 -31.38 -9.74
CA THR A 103 36.08 -30.51 -10.47
C THR A 103 37.46 -30.37 -9.83
N ALA A 104 37.51 -30.15 -8.50
CA ALA A 104 38.76 -29.94 -7.78
C ALA A 104 39.44 -31.25 -7.32
N GLY A 105 38.74 -32.37 -7.33
CA GLY A 105 39.27 -33.70 -7.03
C GLY A 105 39.65 -33.95 -5.58
N SER A 106 39.89 -32.92 -4.74
CA SER A 106 40.25 -33.04 -3.35
C SER A 106 39.01 -32.83 -2.44
N THR A 107 38.76 -33.78 -1.55
CA THR A 107 37.63 -33.69 -0.61
C THR A 107 37.76 -32.49 0.32
N LEU A 108 38.97 -32.21 0.84
CA LEU A 108 39.21 -31.11 1.77
C LEU A 108 39.02 -29.75 1.09
N THR A 109 39.58 -29.57 -0.12
CA THR A 109 39.43 -28.37 -0.93
C THR A 109 37.95 -28.14 -1.28
N SER A 110 37.23 -29.19 -1.70
CA SER A 110 35.79 -29.10 -2.04
C SER A 110 34.93 -28.72 -0.81
N LEU A 111 35.28 -29.24 0.36
CA LEU A 111 34.62 -28.89 1.62
C LEU A 111 34.85 -27.41 1.96
N SER A 112 36.10 -26.95 1.84
CA SER A 112 36.45 -25.56 2.12
C SER A 112 35.74 -24.58 1.17
N ILE A 113 35.71 -24.88 -0.11
CA ILE A 113 34.98 -24.07 -1.11
C ILE A 113 33.48 -24.06 -0.81
N ALA A 114 32.87 -25.19 -0.45
CA ALA A 114 31.46 -25.24 -0.10
C ALA A 114 31.14 -24.42 1.17
N CYS A 115 32.02 -24.46 2.18
CA CYS A 115 31.95 -23.59 3.34
C CYS A 115 32.03 -22.10 2.95
N GLY A 116 32.98 -21.75 2.08
CA GLY A 116 33.16 -20.38 1.56
C GLY A 116 31.91 -19.86 0.86
N ASN A 117 31.36 -20.62 -0.08
CA ASN A 117 30.16 -20.25 -0.84
C ASN A 117 28.90 -20.13 0.05
N THR A 118 28.81 -20.98 1.06
CA THR A 118 27.69 -20.92 2.01
C THR A 118 27.81 -19.69 2.93
N LEU A 119 29.02 -19.47 3.47
CA LEU A 119 29.30 -18.35 4.35
C LEU A 119 29.10 -17.02 3.64
N GLU A 120 29.52 -16.91 2.36
CA GLU A 120 29.28 -15.76 1.51
C GLU A 120 27.80 -15.37 1.47
N ALA A 121 26.90 -16.33 1.17
CA ALA A 121 25.46 -16.05 1.10
C ALA A 121 24.89 -15.61 2.46
N VAL A 122 25.35 -16.23 3.54
CA VAL A 122 24.92 -15.90 4.92
C VAL A 122 25.41 -14.50 5.30
N VAL A 123 26.68 -14.19 5.08
CA VAL A 123 27.30 -12.90 5.43
C VAL A 123 26.70 -11.76 4.59
N ALA A 124 26.51 -11.97 3.27
CA ALA A 124 25.90 -10.97 2.40
C ALA A 124 24.51 -10.55 2.93
N VAL A 125 23.67 -11.53 3.26
CA VAL A 125 22.30 -11.25 3.78
C VAL A 125 22.33 -10.70 5.20
N TYR A 126 23.26 -11.13 6.03
CA TYR A 126 23.45 -10.60 7.39
C TYR A 126 23.81 -9.11 7.36
N LEU A 127 24.83 -8.73 6.59
CA LEU A 127 25.26 -7.34 6.44
C LEU A 127 24.18 -6.48 5.79
N PHE A 128 23.52 -6.99 4.73
CA PHE A 128 22.42 -6.30 4.09
C PHE A 128 21.27 -6.05 5.08
N ASN A 129 20.86 -7.03 5.86
CA ASN A 129 19.79 -6.88 6.84
C ASN A 129 20.16 -5.94 7.99
N TRP A 130 21.44 -5.84 8.33
CA TRP A 130 21.92 -4.93 9.39
C TRP A 130 21.88 -3.46 8.92
N TRP A 131 22.21 -3.21 7.65
CA TRP A 131 22.29 -1.85 7.11
C TRP A 131 21.05 -1.37 6.36
N LYS A 132 20.20 -2.29 5.85
CA LYS A 132 19.02 -1.93 5.07
C LYS A 132 18.06 -1.01 5.84
N ARG A 133 17.39 -0.13 5.10
CA ARG A 133 16.34 0.74 5.63
C ARG A 133 14.97 0.28 5.13
N GLY A 134 14.05 0.05 6.08
CA GLY A 134 12.68 -0.39 5.77
C GLY A 134 12.58 -1.84 5.29
N ASP A 135 11.37 -2.28 4.99
CA ASP A 135 11.06 -3.69 4.67
C ASP A 135 11.22 -4.03 3.18
N ARG A 136 11.44 -3.03 2.33
CA ARG A 136 11.52 -3.22 0.88
C ARG A 136 12.93 -3.59 0.44
N LEU A 137 13.06 -4.80 -0.08
CA LEU A 137 14.31 -5.28 -0.64
C LEU A 137 14.58 -4.55 -1.97
N LEU A 138 15.78 -4.06 -2.22
CA LEU A 138 16.25 -3.51 -3.51
C LEU A 138 15.33 -2.48 -4.23
N GLU A 139 14.34 -1.93 -3.54
CA GLU A 139 13.40 -0.96 -4.11
C GLU A 139 13.71 0.50 -3.72
N THR A 140 14.80 0.72 -2.99
CA THR A 140 15.33 2.05 -2.67
C THR A 140 16.80 2.13 -3.09
N PRO A 141 17.30 3.29 -3.54
CA PRO A 141 18.71 3.45 -3.90
C PRO A 141 19.67 3.08 -2.78
N PHE A 142 19.31 3.48 -1.56
CA PHE A 142 20.10 3.15 -0.37
C PHE A 142 20.25 1.63 -0.18
N ASN A 143 19.17 0.87 -0.34
CA ASN A 143 19.22 -0.59 -0.21
C ASN A 143 19.98 -1.24 -1.35
N VAL A 144 19.95 -0.69 -2.57
CA VAL A 144 20.76 -1.17 -3.70
C VAL A 144 22.27 -0.98 -3.41
N ILE A 145 22.67 0.20 -2.91
CA ILE A 145 24.06 0.47 -2.53
C ILE A 145 24.48 -0.42 -1.35
N THR A 146 23.62 -0.54 -0.34
CA THR A 146 23.87 -1.43 0.82
C THR A 146 24.06 -2.88 0.38
N PHE A 147 23.23 -3.35 -0.56
CA PHE A 147 23.35 -4.69 -1.14
C PHE A 147 24.69 -4.85 -1.87
N PHE A 148 25.06 -3.88 -2.72
CA PHE A 148 26.35 -3.89 -3.42
C PHE A 148 27.52 -4.00 -2.43
N VAL A 149 27.58 -3.14 -1.42
CA VAL A 149 28.67 -3.16 -0.41
C VAL A 149 28.68 -4.49 0.37
N SER A 150 27.51 -5.00 0.74
CA SER A 150 27.39 -6.31 1.42
C SER A 150 27.94 -7.46 0.53
N CYS A 151 27.65 -7.43 -0.76
CA CYS A 151 28.17 -8.41 -1.71
C CYS A 151 29.69 -8.28 -1.87
N VAL A 152 30.24 -7.06 -2.00
CA VAL A 152 31.70 -6.82 -2.11
C VAL A 152 32.45 -7.49 -0.94
N ILE A 153 31.96 -7.30 0.29
CA ILE A 153 32.57 -7.87 1.50
C ILE A 153 32.39 -9.40 1.54
N ALA A 154 31.19 -9.89 1.29
CA ALA A 154 30.88 -11.32 1.42
C ALA A 154 31.62 -12.16 0.37
N THR A 155 31.67 -11.69 -0.89
CA THR A 155 32.36 -12.41 -1.97
C THR A 155 33.88 -12.46 -1.78
N SER A 156 34.49 -11.45 -1.14
CA SER A 156 35.91 -11.49 -0.78
C SER A 156 36.24 -12.60 0.23
N ILE A 157 35.32 -12.90 1.15
CA ILE A 157 35.47 -14.00 2.10
C ILE A 157 35.50 -15.35 1.38
N SER A 158 34.55 -15.57 0.47
CA SER A 158 34.49 -16.81 -0.32
C SER A 158 35.74 -16.98 -1.20
N ALA A 159 36.16 -15.92 -1.89
CA ALA A 159 37.38 -15.95 -2.70
C ALA A 159 38.62 -16.28 -1.86
N THR A 160 38.75 -15.71 -0.67
CA THR A 160 39.90 -15.98 0.22
C THR A 160 39.91 -17.42 0.72
N ILE A 161 38.76 -17.97 1.12
CA ILE A 161 38.66 -19.37 1.55
C ILE A 161 38.86 -20.32 0.37
N GLY A 162 38.25 -20.04 -0.78
CA GLY A 162 38.36 -20.89 -1.98
C GLY A 162 39.77 -20.97 -2.51
N VAL A 163 40.38 -19.82 -2.84
CA VAL A 163 41.73 -19.76 -3.41
C VAL A 163 42.79 -20.21 -2.39
N GLY A 164 42.63 -19.82 -1.11
CA GLY A 164 43.49 -20.28 -0.02
C GLY A 164 43.50 -21.83 0.08
N SER A 165 42.33 -22.48 -0.07
CA SER A 165 42.24 -23.94 -0.02
C SER A 165 42.89 -24.60 -1.27
N LEU A 166 42.81 -23.96 -2.44
CA LEU A 166 43.51 -24.46 -3.67
C LEU A 166 45.03 -24.37 -3.52
N THR A 167 45.56 -23.22 -3.04
CA THR A 167 46.98 -23.02 -2.83
C THR A 167 47.55 -24.01 -1.79
N LEU A 168 46.85 -24.22 -0.68
CA LEU A 168 47.21 -25.23 0.33
C LEU A 168 47.10 -26.66 -0.20
N GLY A 169 46.24 -26.90 -1.19
CA GLY A 169 46.08 -28.17 -1.89
C GLY A 169 47.15 -28.46 -2.96
N GLY A 170 48.15 -27.56 -3.14
CA GLY A 170 49.28 -27.77 -4.05
C GLY A 170 49.10 -27.16 -5.44
N SER A 171 48.18 -26.24 -5.63
CA SER A 171 48.05 -25.46 -6.88
C SER A 171 49.26 -24.52 -7.02
N ASN A 172 49.90 -24.54 -8.21
CA ASN A 172 51.06 -23.70 -8.53
C ASN A 172 50.68 -22.34 -9.19
N GLU A 173 49.40 -21.99 -9.19
CA GLU A 173 48.92 -20.74 -9.79
C GLU A 173 49.16 -19.53 -8.89
N ASP A 174 49.35 -18.35 -9.51
CA ASP A 174 49.48 -17.10 -8.79
C ASP A 174 48.20 -16.76 -8.03
N PHE A 175 48.33 -16.59 -6.71
CA PHE A 175 47.20 -16.35 -5.80
C PHE A 175 46.33 -15.14 -6.22
N LEU A 176 46.94 -14.00 -6.51
CA LEU A 176 46.24 -12.74 -6.71
C LEU A 176 45.36 -12.71 -7.97
N PRO A 177 45.79 -13.14 -9.16
CA PRO A 177 44.95 -13.20 -10.36
C PRO A 177 43.76 -14.13 -10.20
N VAL A 178 43.99 -15.31 -9.61
CA VAL A 178 42.92 -16.30 -9.36
C VAL A 178 41.91 -15.75 -8.33
N TRP A 179 42.40 -15.11 -7.25
CA TRP A 179 41.57 -14.47 -6.23
C TRP A 179 40.72 -13.34 -6.80
N LEU A 180 41.30 -12.45 -7.60
CA LEU A 180 40.56 -11.35 -8.24
C LEU A 180 39.46 -11.86 -9.17
N THR A 181 39.78 -12.87 -9.99
CA THR A 181 38.80 -13.46 -10.92
C THR A 181 37.67 -14.14 -10.16
N TRP A 182 37.97 -14.90 -9.09
CA TRP A 182 36.98 -15.55 -8.23
C TRP A 182 36.09 -14.52 -7.55
N TRP A 183 36.70 -13.54 -6.88
CA TRP A 183 35.99 -12.48 -6.18
C TRP A 183 35.03 -11.71 -7.09
N LEU A 184 35.54 -11.22 -8.23
CA LEU A 184 34.74 -10.45 -9.17
C LEU A 184 33.67 -11.31 -9.86
N GLY A 185 33.93 -12.58 -10.16
CA GLY A 185 32.98 -13.51 -10.74
C GLY A 185 31.78 -13.78 -9.81
N ASN A 186 32.06 -14.00 -8.51
CA ASN A 186 31.03 -14.13 -7.48
C ASN A 186 30.23 -12.82 -7.34
N LEU A 187 30.92 -11.68 -7.30
CA LEU A 187 30.29 -10.37 -7.18
C LEU A 187 29.36 -10.07 -8.36
N ALA A 188 29.79 -10.32 -9.58
CA ALA A 188 28.96 -10.14 -10.77
C ALA A 188 27.73 -11.07 -10.76
N GLY A 189 27.90 -12.35 -10.38
CA GLY A 189 26.81 -13.29 -10.19
C GLY A 189 25.80 -12.81 -9.14
N ALA A 190 26.29 -12.32 -8.00
CA ALA A 190 25.44 -11.74 -6.95
C ALA A 190 24.65 -10.53 -7.45
N LEU A 191 25.29 -9.58 -8.11
CA LEU A 191 24.68 -8.33 -8.54
C LEU A 191 23.67 -8.48 -9.69
N VAL A 192 23.82 -9.50 -10.51
CA VAL A 192 22.93 -9.73 -11.66
C VAL A 192 21.78 -10.68 -11.30
N VAL A 193 22.09 -11.82 -10.68
CA VAL A 193 21.09 -12.88 -10.46
C VAL A 193 20.22 -12.62 -9.24
N THR A 194 20.80 -12.13 -8.13
CA THR A 194 20.01 -11.88 -6.91
C THR A 194 18.86 -10.90 -7.14
N PRO A 195 19.07 -9.71 -7.77
CA PRO A 195 17.99 -8.77 -8.00
C PRO A 195 16.85 -9.37 -8.85
N VAL A 196 17.20 -10.15 -9.89
CA VAL A 196 16.18 -10.81 -10.72
C VAL A 196 15.34 -11.74 -9.88
N VAL A 197 15.96 -12.68 -9.16
CA VAL A 197 15.23 -13.67 -8.36
C VAL A 197 14.38 -13.01 -7.27
N VAL A 198 14.94 -12.05 -6.53
CA VAL A 198 14.27 -11.40 -5.41
C VAL A 198 13.11 -10.50 -5.89
N LEU A 199 13.31 -9.71 -6.94
CA LEU A 199 12.29 -8.78 -7.43
C LEU A 199 11.15 -9.49 -8.16
N TRP A 200 11.42 -10.61 -8.85
CA TRP A 200 10.36 -11.45 -9.41
C TRP A 200 9.59 -12.23 -8.33
N ALA A 201 10.27 -12.74 -7.33
CA ALA A 201 9.62 -13.43 -6.21
C ALA A 201 8.79 -12.49 -5.33
N ALA A 202 9.14 -11.21 -5.22
CA ALA A 202 8.39 -10.20 -4.47
C ALA A 202 7.10 -9.72 -5.17
N CYS A 203 6.87 -10.08 -6.44
CA CYS A 203 5.66 -9.71 -7.16
C CYS A 203 4.45 -10.53 -6.67
N ASP A 204 3.33 -9.84 -6.41
CA ASP A 204 2.07 -10.52 -6.11
C ASP A 204 1.60 -11.28 -7.38
N PRO A 205 1.40 -12.61 -7.30
CA PRO A 205 0.97 -13.42 -8.46
C PRO A 205 -0.34 -12.96 -9.08
N THR A 206 -1.22 -12.35 -8.27
CA THR A 206 -2.50 -11.81 -8.74
C THR A 206 -2.36 -10.52 -9.53
N SER A 207 -1.21 -9.85 -9.40
CA SER A 207 -0.90 -8.58 -10.09
C SER A 207 0.00 -8.78 -11.33
N LEU A 208 0.53 -9.99 -11.53
CA LEU A 208 1.31 -10.30 -12.73
C LEU A 208 0.34 -10.34 -13.92
N PRO A 209 0.52 -9.46 -14.93
CA PRO A 209 -0.20 -9.64 -16.18
C PRO A 209 0.20 -10.98 -16.79
N SER A 210 -0.75 -11.74 -17.28
CA SER A 210 -0.53 -13.03 -17.95
C SER A 210 0.44 -12.93 -19.14
N VAL A 211 0.59 -11.73 -19.69
CA VAL A 211 1.55 -11.39 -20.77
C VAL A 211 2.21 -10.05 -20.42
N PRO A 212 3.54 -9.90 -20.60
CA PRO A 212 4.21 -8.61 -20.44
C PRO A 212 3.55 -7.54 -21.31
N SER A 213 3.54 -6.30 -20.85
CA SER A 213 3.01 -5.21 -21.68
C SER A 213 3.76 -5.14 -23.00
N PRO A 214 3.13 -4.73 -24.12
CA PRO A 214 3.85 -4.59 -25.40
C PRO A 214 5.09 -3.72 -25.30
N ARG A 215 5.07 -2.71 -24.42
CA ARG A 215 6.23 -1.83 -24.18
C ARG A 215 7.36 -2.56 -23.45
N THR A 216 7.04 -3.40 -22.47
CA THR A 216 8.04 -4.21 -21.74
C THR A 216 8.67 -5.24 -22.69
N LEU A 217 7.84 -5.92 -23.49
CA LEU A 217 8.32 -6.89 -24.47
C LEU A 217 9.23 -6.22 -25.50
N ALA A 218 8.85 -5.06 -26.03
CA ALA A 218 9.68 -4.29 -26.95
C ALA A 218 11.03 -3.91 -26.35
N THR A 219 11.10 -3.56 -25.06
CA THR A 219 12.36 -3.25 -24.37
C THR A 219 13.26 -4.50 -24.26
N TYR A 220 12.68 -5.65 -23.90
CA TYR A 220 13.43 -6.91 -23.82
C TYR A 220 13.97 -7.33 -25.20
N LEU A 221 13.15 -7.22 -26.25
CA LEU A 221 13.56 -7.52 -27.61
C LEU A 221 14.66 -6.55 -28.11
N ALA A 222 14.51 -5.25 -27.82
CA ALA A 222 15.54 -4.27 -28.18
C ALA A 222 16.87 -4.52 -27.44
N ALA A 223 16.82 -4.82 -26.13
CA ALA A 223 18.02 -5.17 -25.36
C ALA A 223 18.70 -6.42 -25.91
N THR A 224 17.92 -7.46 -26.23
CA THR A 224 18.41 -8.71 -26.81
C THR A 224 19.03 -8.46 -28.17
N ALA A 225 18.37 -7.72 -29.07
CA ALA A 225 18.88 -7.45 -30.41
C ALA A 225 20.18 -6.65 -30.37
N ILE A 226 20.23 -5.57 -29.56
CA ILE A 226 21.46 -4.75 -29.42
C ILE A 226 22.59 -5.58 -28.81
N ALA A 227 22.31 -6.39 -27.78
CA ALA A 227 23.33 -7.23 -27.16
C ALA A 227 23.86 -8.31 -28.11
N ILE A 228 23.00 -8.94 -28.92
CA ILE A 228 23.42 -9.90 -29.94
C ILE A 228 24.32 -9.22 -31.01
N ILE A 229 23.92 -8.05 -31.50
CA ILE A 229 24.69 -7.30 -32.50
C ILE A 229 26.07 -6.88 -31.95
N ALA A 230 26.11 -6.41 -30.70
CA ALA A 230 27.33 -5.91 -30.06
C ALA A 230 28.32 -7.01 -29.66
N PHE A 231 27.83 -8.13 -29.15
CA PHE A 231 28.66 -9.14 -28.47
C PHE A 231 28.77 -10.48 -29.23
N CYS A 232 27.78 -10.86 -30.06
CA CYS A 232 27.83 -12.13 -30.76
C CYS A 232 28.54 -12.03 -32.13
N PRO A 233 29.00 -13.16 -32.72
CA PRO A 233 29.81 -13.18 -33.96
C PRO A 233 28.99 -12.94 -35.24
N LEU A 234 27.92 -12.12 -35.18
CA LEU A 234 27.07 -11.79 -36.32
C LEU A 234 27.71 -10.76 -37.28
N LEU A 235 28.57 -9.89 -36.75
CA LEU A 235 29.28 -8.87 -37.51
C LEU A 235 30.81 -9.13 -37.44
N GLN A 236 31.53 -8.79 -38.51
CA GLN A 236 32.99 -8.86 -38.49
C GLN A 236 33.58 -7.94 -37.40
N PRO A 237 34.71 -8.33 -36.79
CA PRO A 237 35.41 -7.48 -35.83
C PRO A 237 35.76 -6.13 -36.46
N SER A 238 35.31 -5.06 -35.83
CA SER A 238 35.57 -3.69 -36.28
C SER A 238 35.40 -2.71 -35.13
N ALA A 239 36.12 -1.60 -35.14
CA ALA A 239 35.94 -0.53 -34.16
C ALA A 239 34.48 -0.02 -34.06
N PHE A 240 33.73 -0.12 -35.16
CA PHE A 240 32.31 0.22 -35.19
C PHE A 240 31.47 -0.74 -34.32
N ARG A 241 31.73 -2.05 -34.39
CA ARG A 241 31.04 -3.04 -33.55
C ARG A 241 31.35 -2.85 -32.08
N ASP A 242 32.58 -2.55 -31.73
CA ASP A 242 32.99 -2.33 -30.34
C ASP A 242 32.32 -1.08 -29.76
N ALA A 243 32.13 -0.02 -30.58
CA ALA A 243 31.35 1.15 -30.21
C ALA A 243 29.85 0.84 -29.96
N LEU A 244 29.27 -0.14 -30.68
CA LEU A 244 27.88 -0.56 -30.47
C LEU A 244 27.62 -1.14 -29.06
N SER A 245 28.69 -1.66 -28.41
CA SER A 245 28.55 -2.19 -27.02
C SER A 245 28.06 -1.14 -26.02
N PHE A 246 28.33 0.15 -26.25
CA PHE A 246 27.80 1.23 -25.42
C PHE A 246 26.30 1.47 -25.61
N LEU A 247 25.71 1.06 -26.74
CA LEU A 247 24.27 1.23 -27.00
C LEU A 247 23.39 0.36 -26.11
N VAL A 248 23.93 -0.69 -25.48
CA VAL A 248 23.17 -1.52 -24.50
C VAL A 248 22.69 -0.71 -23.29
N ILE A 249 23.32 0.44 -23.04
CA ILE A 249 22.88 1.36 -21.97
C ILE A 249 21.49 1.94 -22.27
N LEU A 250 21.10 2.13 -23.54
CA LEU A 250 19.83 2.77 -23.89
C LEU A 250 18.60 1.97 -23.44
N PRO A 251 18.43 0.68 -23.80
CA PRO A 251 17.31 -0.11 -23.29
C PRO A 251 17.37 -0.31 -21.76
N LEU A 252 18.57 -0.34 -21.17
CA LEU A 252 18.73 -0.44 -19.72
C LEU A 252 18.25 0.82 -19.00
N LEU A 253 18.64 2.01 -19.46
CA LEU A 253 18.14 3.29 -18.93
C LEU A 253 16.63 3.46 -19.16
N TRP A 254 16.14 3.04 -20.33
CA TRP A 254 14.72 3.06 -20.61
C TRP A 254 13.94 2.20 -19.61
N ALA A 255 14.39 0.98 -19.34
CA ALA A 255 13.81 0.10 -18.34
C ALA A 255 13.86 0.75 -16.94
N ALA A 256 15.01 1.31 -16.56
CA ALA A 256 15.20 1.97 -15.27
C ALA A 256 14.26 3.16 -15.07
N MET A 257 14.07 3.98 -16.10
CA MET A 257 13.23 5.18 -16.02
C MET A 257 11.73 4.91 -16.16
N ARG A 258 11.33 3.85 -16.88
CA ARG A 258 9.92 3.65 -17.27
C ARG A 258 9.24 2.43 -16.70
N GLN A 259 9.96 1.34 -16.47
CA GLN A 259 9.38 0.03 -16.17
C GLN A 259 9.56 -0.39 -14.70
N GLY A 260 10.66 0.00 -14.08
CA GLY A 260 10.92 -0.26 -12.66
C GLY A 260 11.99 -1.32 -12.38
N PRO A 261 12.31 -1.58 -11.10
CA PRO A 261 13.48 -2.37 -10.70
C PRO A 261 13.48 -3.82 -11.23
N ARG A 262 12.31 -4.47 -11.27
CA ARG A 262 12.18 -5.84 -11.78
C ARG A 262 12.60 -5.96 -13.25
N ASP A 263 12.04 -5.09 -14.09
CA ASP A 263 12.29 -5.13 -15.52
C ASP A 263 13.72 -4.66 -15.84
N THR A 264 14.24 -3.70 -15.07
CA THR A 264 15.64 -3.26 -15.14
C THR A 264 16.61 -4.41 -14.82
N ALA A 265 16.35 -5.18 -13.77
CA ALA A 265 17.14 -6.35 -13.41
C ALA A 265 17.12 -7.41 -14.53
N THR A 266 15.95 -7.63 -15.14
CA THR A 266 15.80 -8.57 -16.26
C THR A 266 16.58 -8.12 -17.50
N VAL A 267 16.51 -6.84 -17.87
CA VAL A 267 17.29 -6.26 -18.99
C VAL A 267 18.80 -6.36 -18.70
N SER A 268 19.21 -6.08 -17.45
CA SER A 268 20.61 -6.25 -17.03
C SER A 268 21.07 -7.70 -17.20
N LEU A 269 20.27 -8.68 -16.77
CA LEU A 269 20.58 -10.11 -16.95
C LEU A 269 20.72 -10.48 -18.43
N ILE A 270 19.83 -10.01 -19.29
CA ILE A 270 19.90 -10.24 -20.75
C ILE A 270 21.21 -9.70 -21.31
N ILE A 271 21.55 -8.45 -21.03
CA ILE A 271 22.77 -7.82 -21.53
C ILE A 271 24.01 -8.59 -21.06
N VAL A 272 24.08 -8.87 -19.75
CA VAL A 272 25.23 -9.57 -19.16
C VAL A 272 25.37 -10.98 -19.72
N PHE A 273 24.27 -11.71 -19.94
CA PHE A 273 24.29 -13.02 -20.57
C PHE A 273 24.95 -13.00 -21.93
N PHE A 274 24.54 -12.08 -22.84
CA PHE A 274 25.14 -11.99 -24.18
C PHE A 274 26.56 -11.43 -24.14
N THR A 275 26.89 -10.56 -23.21
CA THR A 275 28.27 -10.06 -23.01
C THR A 275 29.21 -11.20 -22.67
N VAL A 276 28.82 -12.05 -21.69
CA VAL A 276 29.63 -13.22 -21.30
C VAL A 276 29.69 -14.26 -22.43
N TRP A 277 28.55 -14.53 -23.06
CA TRP A 277 28.46 -15.45 -24.18
C TRP A 277 29.41 -15.05 -25.34
N GLY A 278 29.37 -13.76 -25.73
CA GLY A 278 30.27 -13.25 -26.78
C GLY A 278 31.72 -13.31 -26.38
N ALA A 279 32.03 -12.98 -25.12
CA ALA A 279 33.39 -13.04 -24.60
C ALA A 279 33.96 -14.47 -24.63
N VAL A 280 33.16 -15.48 -24.25
CA VAL A 280 33.56 -16.91 -24.32
C VAL A 280 33.74 -17.41 -25.74
N LEU A 281 32.96 -16.87 -26.70
CA LEU A 281 33.14 -17.15 -28.13
C LEU A 281 34.29 -16.35 -28.77
N GLU A 282 35.14 -15.72 -27.97
CA GLU A 282 36.24 -14.84 -28.41
C GLU A 282 35.77 -13.70 -29.33
N CYS A 283 34.56 -13.20 -29.08
CA CYS A 283 33.91 -12.15 -29.85
C CYS A 283 33.62 -10.92 -28.99
N GLY A 284 33.65 -9.75 -29.61
CA GLY A 284 33.32 -8.49 -28.95
C GLY A 284 34.47 -7.82 -28.22
N PRO A 285 34.20 -6.69 -27.56
CA PRO A 285 35.26 -5.81 -27.03
C PRO A 285 36.05 -6.42 -25.86
N PHE A 286 35.58 -7.52 -25.28
CA PHE A 286 36.21 -8.18 -24.13
C PHE A 286 37.02 -9.44 -24.53
N ALA A 287 37.03 -9.80 -25.80
CA ALA A 287 37.69 -11.02 -26.29
C ALA A 287 39.19 -11.02 -26.04
N GLU A 288 39.89 -9.90 -26.28
CA GLU A 288 41.35 -9.78 -26.06
C GLU A 288 41.70 -9.90 -24.57
N SER A 289 40.91 -9.25 -23.69
CA SER A 289 41.12 -9.34 -22.22
C SER A 289 41.03 -10.78 -21.71
N ILE A 290 40.17 -11.60 -22.30
CA ILE A 290 40.04 -13.02 -21.93
C ILE A 290 41.22 -13.84 -22.42
N LYS A 291 41.75 -13.57 -23.61
CA LYS A 291 42.97 -14.21 -24.13
C LYS A 291 44.17 -13.96 -23.23
N ASP A 292 44.24 -12.76 -22.66
CA ASP A 292 45.26 -12.38 -21.67
C ASP A 292 44.97 -12.91 -20.25
N GLY A 293 43.95 -13.75 -20.07
CA GLY A 293 43.55 -14.33 -18.78
C GLY A 293 42.90 -13.34 -17.81
N SER A 294 42.48 -12.15 -18.28
CA SER A 294 41.92 -11.12 -17.44
C SER A 294 40.44 -10.89 -17.71
N PHE A 295 39.59 -11.21 -16.75
CA PHE A 295 38.15 -10.90 -16.79
C PHE A 295 37.80 -9.55 -16.16
N ILE A 296 38.80 -8.79 -15.68
CA ILE A 296 38.60 -7.58 -14.90
C ILE A 296 37.77 -6.54 -15.68
N LEU A 297 38.11 -6.31 -16.96
CA LEU A 297 37.43 -5.32 -17.80
C LEU A 297 35.95 -5.67 -18.00
N LEU A 298 35.63 -6.94 -18.29
CA LEU A 298 34.27 -7.44 -18.43
C LEU A 298 33.49 -7.27 -17.11
N LEU A 299 34.08 -7.58 -15.97
CA LEU A 299 33.43 -7.53 -14.67
C LEU A 299 33.22 -6.09 -14.19
N VAL A 300 34.18 -5.20 -14.45
CA VAL A 300 34.01 -3.76 -14.21
C VAL A 300 32.86 -3.20 -15.06
N PHE A 301 32.77 -3.61 -16.34
CA PHE A 301 31.67 -3.23 -17.21
C PHE A 301 30.31 -3.69 -16.61
N VAL A 302 30.18 -4.96 -16.23
CA VAL A 302 28.97 -5.52 -15.65
C VAL A 302 28.53 -4.73 -14.39
N ILE A 303 29.47 -4.45 -13.49
CA ILE A 303 29.18 -3.69 -12.26
C ILE A 303 28.76 -2.25 -12.59
N SER A 304 29.50 -1.62 -13.53
CA SER A 304 29.28 -0.21 -13.91
C SER A 304 27.92 0.04 -14.57
N ILE A 305 27.33 -0.94 -15.24
CA ILE A 305 26.00 -0.81 -15.85
C ILE A 305 24.88 -1.25 -14.89
N THR A 306 25.11 -2.33 -14.13
CA THR A 306 24.04 -2.96 -13.32
C THR A 306 23.70 -2.14 -12.09
N VAL A 307 24.70 -1.74 -11.30
CA VAL A 307 24.47 -1.05 -10.01
C VAL A 307 23.83 0.32 -10.20
N PRO A 308 24.32 1.22 -11.08
CA PRO A 308 23.68 2.51 -11.31
C PRO A 308 22.28 2.38 -11.92
N ALA A 309 22.06 1.42 -12.83
CA ALA A 309 20.74 1.21 -13.44
C ALA A 309 19.70 0.76 -12.41
N LEU A 310 20.06 -0.17 -11.53
CA LEU A 310 19.18 -0.61 -10.43
C LEU A 310 18.93 0.52 -9.43
N ALA A 311 19.95 1.29 -9.05
CA ALA A 311 19.81 2.42 -8.15
C ALA A 311 18.91 3.51 -8.74
N LEU A 312 19.10 3.86 -10.02
CA LEU A 312 18.26 4.80 -10.75
C LEU A 312 16.81 4.32 -10.82
N SER A 313 16.60 3.05 -11.15
CA SER A 313 15.26 2.46 -11.22
C SER A 313 14.55 2.47 -9.88
N ALA A 314 15.27 2.17 -8.81
CA ALA A 314 14.75 2.24 -7.44
C ALA A 314 14.36 3.68 -7.06
N GLU A 315 15.19 4.68 -7.38
CA GLU A 315 14.90 6.10 -7.13
C GLU A 315 13.66 6.57 -7.90
N VAL A 316 13.60 6.32 -9.20
CA VAL A 316 12.45 6.71 -10.04
C VAL A 316 11.16 6.06 -9.53
N SER A 317 11.22 4.80 -9.14
CA SER A 317 10.07 4.08 -8.61
C SER A 317 9.64 4.62 -7.23
N ALA A 318 10.59 4.95 -6.36
CA ALA A 318 10.32 5.55 -5.06
C ALA A 318 9.67 6.93 -5.22
N ARG A 319 10.19 7.80 -6.09
CA ARG A 319 9.60 9.12 -6.39
C ARG A 319 8.18 9.02 -6.91
N ARG A 320 7.91 8.14 -7.87
CA ARG A 320 6.55 7.94 -8.41
C ARG A 320 5.57 7.49 -7.32
N ARG A 321 6.00 6.62 -6.41
CA ARG A 321 5.15 6.20 -5.27
C ARG A 321 4.84 7.36 -4.33
N ILE A 322 5.85 8.20 -4.01
CA ILE A 322 5.66 9.38 -3.16
C ILE A 322 4.72 10.36 -3.84
N GLU A 323 4.89 10.66 -5.12
CA GLU A 323 4.01 11.55 -5.88
C GLU A 323 2.56 11.04 -5.91
N THR A 324 2.37 9.74 -6.16
CA THR A 324 1.04 9.13 -6.14
C THR A 324 0.41 9.23 -4.75
N GLN A 325 1.19 8.97 -3.70
CA GLN A 325 0.71 9.07 -2.33
C GLN A 325 0.38 10.51 -1.92
N GLN A 326 1.18 11.50 -2.38
CA GLN A 326 0.90 12.92 -2.14
C GLN A 326 -0.39 13.36 -2.84
N LYS A 327 -0.58 13.00 -4.12
CA LYS A 327 -1.82 13.28 -4.85
C LYS A 327 -3.05 12.70 -4.14
N LYS A 328 -2.92 11.49 -3.63
CA LYS A 328 -3.95 10.81 -2.85
C LYS A 328 -4.31 11.58 -1.58
N ARG A 329 -3.30 11.94 -0.76
CA ARG A 329 -3.51 12.72 0.46
C ARG A 329 -4.07 14.11 0.18
N ALA A 330 -3.63 14.75 -0.90
CA ALA A 330 -4.15 16.05 -1.31
C ALA A 330 -5.64 15.98 -1.69
N LEU A 331 -6.06 14.93 -2.40
CA LEU A 331 -7.48 14.71 -2.72
C LEU A 331 -8.30 14.48 -1.44
N GLU A 332 -7.84 13.61 -0.55
CA GLU A 332 -8.51 13.35 0.74
C GLU A 332 -8.66 14.64 1.55
N ALA A 333 -7.58 15.40 1.71
CA ALA A 333 -7.57 16.64 2.48
C ALA A 333 -8.51 17.69 1.87
N GLU A 334 -8.51 17.84 0.54
CA GLU A 334 -9.34 18.82 -0.16
C GLU A 334 -10.84 18.49 -0.03
N VAL A 335 -11.23 17.22 -0.23
CA VAL A 335 -12.64 16.79 -0.07
C VAL A 335 -13.12 17.04 1.36
N LEU A 336 -12.28 16.73 2.35
CA LEU A 336 -12.62 16.92 3.75
C LEU A 336 -12.70 18.40 4.15
N TRP A 337 -11.77 19.22 3.64
CA TRP A 337 -11.79 20.65 3.90
C TRP A 337 -13.07 21.29 3.34
N GLN A 338 -13.45 20.96 2.11
CA GLN A 338 -14.68 21.42 1.49
C GLN A 338 -15.92 20.95 2.29
N ALA A 339 -15.95 19.68 2.68
CA ALA A 339 -17.05 19.13 3.47
C ALA A 339 -17.19 19.83 4.84
N THR A 340 -16.06 20.07 5.52
CA THR A 340 -16.04 20.74 6.82
C THR A 340 -16.47 22.21 6.70
N LYS A 341 -15.98 22.90 5.65
CA LYS A 341 -16.36 24.29 5.36
C LYS A 341 -17.86 24.42 5.11
N GLN A 342 -18.44 23.55 4.30
CA GLN A 342 -19.89 23.53 4.03
C GLN A 342 -20.69 23.24 5.30
N ALA A 343 -20.25 22.30 6.12
CA ALA A 343 -20.91 22.00 7.39
C ALA A 343 -20.84 23.17 8.39
N ALA A 344 -19.80 23.99 8.35
CA ALA A 344 -19.61 25.15 9.22
C ALA A 344 -20.47 26.37 8.81
N VAL A 345 -20.69 26.57 7.52
CA VAL A 345 -21.43 27.74 6.96
C VAL A 345 -22.95 27.55 7.07
N GLY A 346 -23.45 26.41 7.58
CA GLY A 346 -24.89 26.17 7.75
C GLY A 346 -25.58 25.67 6.47
N GLY A 347 -24.83 25.28 5.44
CA GLY A 347 -25.35 24.70 4.21
C GLY A 347 -26.18 23.43 4.46
N SER A 348 -27.12 23.07 3.59
CA SER A 348 -27.92 21.85 3.73
C SER A 348 -27.09 20.57 3.54
N LEU A 349 -27.62 19.41 3.94
CA LEU A 349 -26.99 18.11 3.67
C LEU A 349 -26.78 17.90 2.16
N ASP A 350 -27.74 18.34 1.35
CA ASP A 350 -27.68 18.26 -0.10
C ASP A 350 -26.53 19.09 -0.70
N GLU A 351 -26.26 20.27 -0.14
CA GLU A 351 -25.13 21.10 -0.55
C GLU A 351 -23.78 20.46 -0.23
N LEU A 352 -23.69 19.83 0.94
CA LEU A 352 -22.51 19.05 1.35
C LEU A 352 -22.26 17.92 0.35
N LEU A 353 -23.27 17.10 0.09
CA LEU A 353 -23.16 15.97 -0.85
C LEU A 353 -22.83 16.45 -2.27
N ARG A 354 -23.52 17.51 -2.76
CA ARG A 354 -23.25 18.11 -4.08
C ARG A 354 -21.83 18.63 -4.22
N SER A 355 -21.29 19.24 -3.18
CA SER A 355 -19.89 19.70 -3.13
C SER A 355 -18.91 18.53 -3.24
N CYS A 356 -19.17 17.42 -2.51
CA CYS A 356 -18.37 16.22 -2.57
C CYS A 356 -18.42 15.55 -3.95
N LEU A 357 -19.63 15.41 -4.53
CA LEU A 357 -19.80 14.86 -5.87
C LEU A 357 -19.02 15.67 -6.90
N ARG A 358 -19.18 17.00 -6.89
CA ARG A 358 -18.44 17.93 -7.76
C ARG A 358 -16.94 17.70 -7.68
N ARG A 359 -16.40 17.68 -6.48
CA ARG A 359 -14.94 17.59 -6.31
C ARG A 359 -14.37 16.27 -6.77
N ILE A 360 -15.04 15.15 -6.47
CA ILE A 360 -14.63 13.83 -6.92
C ILE A 360 -14.75 13.71 -8.45
N CYS A 361 -15.80 14.27 -9.06
CA CYS A 361 -15.92 14.33 -10.52
C CYS A 361 -14.77 15.10 -11.16
N GLN A 362 -14.50 16.32 -10.70
CA GLN A 362 -13.44 17.19 -11.24
C GLN A 362 -12.05 16.57 -11.14
N VAL A 363 -11.69 16.05 -9.96
CA VAL A 363 -10.35 15.47 -9.75
C VAL A 363 -10.20 14.11 -10.42
N GLY A 364 -11.26 13.29 -10.38
CA GLY A 364 -11.26 11.95 -10.96
C GLY A 364 -11.61 11.89 -12.45
N GLY A 365 -12.03 13.01 -13.06
CA GLY A 365 -12.51 13.06 -14.46
C GLY A 365 -13.75 12.19 -14.68
N TRP A 366 -14.70 12.21 -13.74
CA TRP A 366 -15.99 11.52 -13.85
C TRP A 366 -17.03 12.48 -14.43
N ALA A 367 -17.85 11.99 -15.37
CA ALA A 367 -18.84 12.81 -16.08
C ALA A 367 -20.04 13.17 -15.22
N ALA A 368 -20.45 12.27 -14.33
CA ALA A 368 -21.59 12.45 -13.44
C ALA A 368 -21.36 11.83 -12.08
N GLY A 369 -21.97 12.41 -11.04
CA GLY A 369 -22.05 11.88 -9.70
C GLY A 369 -23.46 12.01 -9.13
N HIS A 370 -23.90 11.02 -8.33
CA HIS A 370 -25.22 10.96 -7.74
C HIS A 370 -25.19 10.40 -6.33
N ALA A 371 -26.13 10.83 -5.46
CA ALA A 371 -26.25 10.37 -4.10
C ALA A 371 -27.58 9.61 -3.87
N TYR A 372 -27.50 8.48 -3.20
CA TYR A 372 -28.63 7.77 -2.61
C TYR A 372 -28.64 7.96 -1.09
N LEU A 373 -29.82 8.14 -0.52
CA LEU A 373 -30.04 8.30 0.91
C LEU A 373 -30.91 7.16 1.45
N PRO A 374 -30.66 6.61 2.64
CA PRO A 374 -31.56 5.65 3.27
C PRO A 374 -32.85 6.34 3.70
N ASP A 375 -33.97 5.63 3.66
CA ASP A 375 -35.27 6.03 4.18
C ASP A 375 -35.21 6.27 5.70
N ASP A 376 -34.54 5.39 6.40
CA ASP A 376 -34.21 5.53 7.82
C ASP A 376 -32.74 5.17 8.04
N VAL A 377 -32.02 6.00 8.78
CA VAL A 377 -30.59 5.77 9.09
C VAL A 377 -30.42 4.68 10.15
N ASP A 378 -31.37 4.53 11.05
CA ASP A 378 -31.31 3.56 12.13
C ASP A 378 -31.71 2.15 11.68
N ALA A 379 -32.69 2.06 10.78
CA ALA A 379 -33.21 0.79 10.27
C ALA A 379 -33.53 0.86 8.77
N PRO A 380 -32.54 1.05 7.88
CA PRO A 380 -32.77 1.28 6.46
C PRO A 380 -33.42 0.06 5.79
N GLN A 381 -34.51 0.30 5.08
CA GLN A 381 -35.22 -0.70 4.27
C GLN A 381 -34.98 -0.47 2.77
N VAL A 382 -34.86 0.80 2.37
CA VAL A 382 -34.74 1.23 0.98
C VAL A 382 -33.75 2.38 0.87
N LEU A 383 -33.06 2.46 -0.27
CA LEU A 383 -32.26 3.60 -0.69
C LEU A 383 -33.06 4.44 -1.69
N HIS A 384 -33.41 5.66 -1.31
CA HIS A 384 -34.07 6.61 -2.20
C HIS A 384 -33.06 7.36 -3.06
N SER A 385 -33.39 7.51 -4.34
CA SER A 385 -32.66 8.37 -5.26
C SER A 385 -32.86 9.83 -4.82
N SER A 386 -31.79 10.49 -4.36
CA SER A 386 -31.88 11.90 -3.96
C SER A 386 -31.88 12.84 -5.16
N ALA A 387 -32.33 14.09 -4.97
CA ALA A 387 -32.19 15.15 -5.98
C ALA A 387 -30.75 15.68 -6.10
N VAL A 388 -29.79 15.07 -5.42
CA VAL A 388 -28.40 15.52 -5.37
C VAL A 388 -27.58 14.87 -6.50
N TRP A 389 -27.44 15.62 -7.57
CA TRP A 389 -26.63 15.27 -8.75
C TRP A 389 -25.52 16.30 -8.96
N HIS A 390 -24.46 15.86 -9.59
CA HIS A 390 -23.44 16.71 -10.21
C HIS A 390 -23.14 16.20 -11.62
N PHE A 391 -23.13 17.09 -12.58
CA PHE A 391 -22.76 16.82 -13.96
C PHE A 391 -21.64 17.76 -14.37
N GLU A 392 -20.61 17.24 -15.01
CA GLU A 392 -19.56 18.06 -15.63
C GLU A 392 -20.03 18.65 -16.97
N ASP A 393 -20.97 17.97 -17.65
CA ASP A 393 -21.54 18.38 -18.91
C ASP A 393 -23.07 18.50 -18.79
N GLY A 394 -23.64 19.59 -19.27
CA GLY A 394 -25.08 19.83 -19.28
C GLY A 394 -25.90 18.82 -20.13
N ALA A 395 -25.24 18.07 -21.00
CA ALA A 395 -25.88 17.00 -21.81
C ALA A 395 -26.48 15.88 -20.95
N LEU A 396 -26.03 15.70 -19.72
CA LEU A 396 -26.55 14.68 -18.79
C LEU A 396 -27.69 15.16 -17.89
N ASN A 397 -28.17 16.41 -18.03
CA ASN A 397 -29.25 16.92 -17.17
C ASN A 397 -30.58 16.15 -17.31
N SER A 398 -30.85 15.52 -18.44
CA SER A 398 -32.03 14.65 -18.63
C SER A 398 -31.94 13.35 -17.82
N LEU A 399 -30.72 12.85 -17.58
CA LEU A 399 -30.47 11.62 -16.84
C LEU A 399 -31.06 11.67 -15.42
N SER A 400 -30.98 12.83 -14.75
CA SER A 400 -31.54 13.01 -13.40
C SER A 400 -33.04 12.76 -13.34
N ARG A 401 -33.79 13.14 -14.38
CA ARG A 401 -35.26 12.93 -14.44
C ARG A 401 -35.60 11.48 -14.75
N GLU A 402 -34.84 10.82 -15.62
CA GLU A 402 -35.08 9.43 -16.03
C GLU A 402 -34.73 8.43 -14.90
N VAL A 403 -33.81 8.81 -14.01
CA VAL A 403 -33.32 7.97 -12.90
C VAL A 403 -33.92 8.36 -11.54
N ALA A 404 -34.55 9.55 -11.42
CA ALA A 404 -35.01 10.13 -10.17
C ALA A 404 -36.04 9.31 -9.37
N SER A 405 -36.76 8.38 -10.02
CA SER A 405 -37.87 7.65 -9.37
C SER A 405 -37.55 6.21 -8.99
N VAL A 406 -36.28 5.80 -9.03
CA VAL A 406 -35.94 4.38 -8.84
C VAL A 406 -35.24 4.17 -7.51
N ASP A 407 -36.03 3.76 -6.52
CA ASP A 407 -35.53 3.31 -5.22
C ASP A 407 -34.78 1.97 -5.36
N ARG A 408 -33.89 1.68 -4.41
CA ARG A 408 -33.05 0.49 -4.43
C ARG A 408 -33.14 -0.31 -3.15
N ALA A 409 -33.53 -1.56 -3.28
CA ALA A 409 -33.44 -2.52 -2.21
C ALA A 409 -31.98 -2.96 -1.97
N ARG A 410 -31.73 -3.53 -0.82
CA ARG A 410 -30.40 -4.05 -0.46
C ARG A 410 -29.99 -5.17 -1.43
N GLY A 411 -28.85 -4.99 -2.09
CA GLY A 411 -28.31 -5.91 -3.12
C GLY A 411 -28.72 -5.55 -4.55
N GLU A 412 -29.63 -4.61 -4.77
CA GLU A 412 -30.15 -4.24 -6.08
C GLU A 412 -29.35 -3.12 -6.74
N GLY A 413 -28.92 -3.33 -7.96
CA GLY A 413 -28.11 -2.37 -8.74
C GLY A 413 -26.77 -2.05 -8.06
N LEU A 414 -26.08 -1.00 -8.51
CA LEU A 414 -24.81 -0.59 -7.91
C LEU A 414 -25.00 -0.08 -6.47
N PRO A 415 -25.94 0.84 -6.15
CA PRO A 415 -26.12 1.35 -4.80
C PRO A 415 -26.49 0.27 -3.77
N GLY A 416 -27.47 -0.60 -4.12
CA GLY A 416 -27.89 -1.68 -3.23
C GLY A 416 -26.81 -2.73 -2.97
N GLN A 417 -25.97 -3.01 -3.97
CA GLN A 417 -24.83 -3.92 -3.83
C GLN A 417 -23.72 -3.32 -2.95
N ILE A 418 -23.49 -2.00 -3.03
CA ILE A 418 -22.56 -1.28 -2.15
C ILE A 418 -23.09 -1.34 -0.71
N TRP A 419 -24.36 -1.07 -0.52
CA TRP A 419 -25.02 -1.18 0.78
C TRP A 419 -24.92 -2.60 1.35
N ALA A 420 -25.20 -3.63 0.55
CA ALA A 420 -25.12 -5.02 0.99
C ALA A 420 -23.73 -5.48 1.41
N SER A 421 -22.70 -5.00 0.70
CA SER A 421 -21.30 -5.37 0.95
C SER A 421 -20.60 -4.47 1.99
N GLY A 422 -21.10 -3.26 2.22
CA GLY A 422 -20.46 -2.22 3.04
C GLY A 422 -19.12 -1.73 2.45
N LYS A 423 -18.84 -2.01 1.17
CA LYS A 423 -17.55 -1.72 0.52
C LYS A 423 -17.75 -0.98 -0.80
N PRO A 424 -16.78 -0.15 -1.21
CA PRO A 424 -16.78 0.45 -2.52
C PRO A 424 -16.84 -0.61 -3.63
N LYS A 425 -17.52 -0.30 -4.73
CA LYS A 425 -17.67 -1.18 -5.88
C LYS A 425 -17.33 -0.47 -7.18
N TRP A 426 -16.68 -1.20 -8.11
CA TRP A 426 -16.23 -0.70 -9.39
C TRP A 426 -16.85 -1.49 -10.54
N LEU A 427 -17.34 -0.77 -11.55
CA LEU A 427 -17.89 -1.32 -12.80
C LEU A 427 -17.02 -0.87 -13.97
N PRO A 428 -16.05 -1.68 -14.43
CA PRO A 428 -15.15 -1.29 -15.52
C PRO A 428 -15.87 -1.07 -16.85
N ASP A 429 -16.97 -1.78 -17.05
CA ASP A 429 -17.81 -1.72 -18.25
C ASP A 429 -19.27 -2.00 -17.88
N ILE A 430 -20.10 -0.96 -17.94
CA ILE A 430 -21.55 -1.04 -17.65
C ILE A 430 -22.25 -2.01 -18.62
N SER A 431 -21.76 -2.17 -19.85
CA SER A 431 -22.36 -3.07 -20.83
C SER A 431 -22.36 -4.54 -20.39
N ARG A 432 -21.43 -4.92 -19.53
CA ARG A 432 -21.29 -6.28 -18.99
C ARG A 432 -22.11 -6.55 -17.71
N CYS A 433 -22.78 -5.54 -17.17
CA CYS A 433 -23.62 -5.70 -15.99
C CYS A 433 -24.96 -6.38 -16.38
N ASN A 434 -25.27 -7.50 -15.74
CA ASN A 434 -26.50 -8.26 -16.04
C ASN A 434 -27.72 -7.87 -15.18
N GLN A 435 -27.57 -6.97 -14.20
CA GLN A 435 -28.56 -6.73 -13.13
C GLN A 435 -28.98 -5.25 -12.96
N SER A 436 -28.96 -4.43 -13.99
CA SER A 436 -29.36 -3.04 -13.84
C SER A 436 -30.41 -2.62 -14.85
N ASP A 437 -31.63 -2.33 -14.38
CA ASP A 437 -32.68 -1.74 -15.19
C ASP A 437 -32.28 -0.40 -15.82
N ARG A 438 -31.36 0.32 -15.14
CA ARG A 438 -30.77 1.57 -15.61
C ARG A 438 -29.69 1.40 -16.68
N LYS A 439 -29.23 0.16 -16.96
CA LYS A 439 -28.16 -0.10 -17.92
C LYS A 439 -28.49 0.51 -19.31
N LYS A 440 -29.72 0.34 -19.79
CA LYS A 440 -30.15 0.90 -21.07
C LYS A 440 -30.04 2.42 -21.08
N ILE A 441 -30.53 3.07 -20.02
CA ILE A 441 -30.52 4.52 -19.84
C ILE A 441 -29.07 5.02 -19.85
N PHE A 442 -28.20 4.45 -19.04
CA PHE A 442 -26.79 4.86 -18.97
C PHE A 442 -26.05 4.72 -20.32
N LEU A 443 -26.30 3.60 -21.04
CA LEU A 443 -25.69 3.38 -22.34
C LEU A 443 -26.20 4.34 -23.40
N GLN A 444 -27.50 4.74 -23.35
CA GLN A 444 -28.08 5.76 -24.23
C GLN A 444 -27.47 7.13 -24.05
N HIS A 445 -27.12 7.48 -22.80
CA HIS A 445 -26.40 8.70 -22.46
C HIS A 445 -24.87 8.58 -22.64
N GLY A 446 -24.36 7.51 -23.25
CA GLY A 446 -22.94 7.31 -23.55
C GLY A 446 -22.08 6.87 -22.39
N LEU A 447 -22.64 6.62 -21.20
CA LEU A 447 -21.90 6.21 -20.03
C LEU A 447 -21.43 4.74 -20.16
N ARG A 448 -20.15 4.48 -19.86
CA ARG A 448 -19.50 3.17 -20.09
C ARG A 448 -18.93 2.53 -18.83
N ALA A 449 -18.52 3.30 -17.84
CA ALA A 449 -17.98 2.80 -16.58
C ALA A 449 -18.62 3.52 -15.39
N GLY A 450 -18.58 2.90 -14.21
CA GLY A 450 -19.05 3.52 -12.99
C GLY A 450 -18.37 2.95 -11.76
N PHE A 451 -18.43 3.67 -10.67
CA PHE A 451 -18.07 3.18 -9.34
C PHE A 451 -18.94 3.85 -8.27
N GLY A 452 -18.91 3.32 -7.07
CA GLY A 452 -19.55 3.96 -5.95
C GLY A 452 -18.99 3.47 -4.63
N PHE A 453 -19.33 4.20 -3.57
CA PHE A 453 -18.89 3.88 -2.22
C PHE A 453 -19.92 4.31 -1.17
N PRO A 454 -19.98 3.62 -0.02
CA PRO A 454 -20.88 3.98 1.06
C PRO A 454 -20.27 5.04 1.97
N ILE A 455 -21.10 5.85 2.58
CA ILE A 455 -20.77 6.75 3.67
C ILE A 455 -21.38 6.18 4.96
N TYR A 456 -20.53 5.78 5.90
CA TYR A 456 -20.95 5.26 7.20
C TYR A 456 -20.53 6.18 8.34
N ALA A 457 -21.41 6.32 9.34
CA ALA A 457 -21.11 6.92 10.63
C ALA A 457 -21.59 5.97 11.73
N GLU A 458 -20.77 5.66 12.73
CA GLU A 458 -21.07 4.74 13.83
C GLU A 458 -21.71 3.40 13.38
N GLY A 459 -21.26 2.88 12.23
CA GLY A 459 -21.80 1.64 11.67
C GLY A 459 -23.14 1.78 10.93
N LYS A 460 -23.74 2.99 10.90
CA LYS A 460 -25.01 3.28 10.22
C LYS A 460 -24.76 3.90 8.85
N LEU A 461 -25.49 3.43 7.84
CA LEU A 461 -25.38 3.96 6.47
C LEU A 461 -26.01 5.37 6.40
N GLN A 462 -25.22 6.34 5.97
CA GLN A 462 -25.67 7.72 5.82
C GLN A 462 -26.03 8.06 4.38
N ALA A 463 -25.25 7.54 3.42
CA ALA A 463 -25.49 7.72 1.99
C ALA A 463 -24.70 6.69 1.18
N VAL A 464 -25.05 6.53 -0.09
CA VAL A 464 -24.24 5.86 -1.11
C VAL A 464 -24.01 6.84 -2.24
N LEU A 465 -22.74 7.06 -2.59
CA LEU A 465 -22.37 7.89 -3.74
C LEU A 465 -21.99 7.00 -4.92
N GLU A 466 -22.48 7.35 -6.11
CA GLU A 466 -22.12 6.69 -7.36
C GLU A 466 -21.62 7.70 -8.39
N PHE A 467 -20.70 7.25 -9.28
CA PHE A 467 -20.02 8.07 -10.27
C PHE A 467 -19.98 7.33 -11.61
N PHE A 468 -20.03 8.07 -12.71
CA PHE A 468 -20.09 7.51 -14.05
C PHE A 468 -19.14 8.21 -15.02
N SER A 469 -18.62 7.46 -16.02
CA SER A 469 -17.69 7.94 -17.04
C SER A 469 -18.14 7.53 -18.43
N TYR A 470 -17.86 8.37 -19.44
CA TYR A 470 -18.06 8.06 -20.86
C TYR A 470 -17.10 6.98 -21.39
N GLU A 471 -15.96 6.80 -20.72
CA GLU A 471 -14.96 5.82 -21.10
C GLU A 471 -15.01 4.58 -20.22
N LYS A 472 -14.65 3.42 -20.77
CA LYS A 472 -14.38 2.22 -19.98
C LYS A 472 -13.15 2.46 -19.13
N ARG A 473 -13.22 2.17 -17.83
CA ARG A 473 -12.13 2.39 -16.89
C ARG A 473 -11.74 1.10 -16.18
N PRO A 474 -10.48 0.64 -16.30
CA PRO A 474 -10.00 -0.49 -15.52
C PRO A 474 -10.09 -0.17 -14.02
N LEU A 475 -10.16 -1.22 -13.20
CA LEU A 475 -10.22 -1.07 -11.75
C LEU A 475 -9.02 -0.29 -11.22
N ASP A 476 -9.29 0.85 -10.59
CA ASP A 476 -8.31 1.65 -9.86
C ASP A 476 -8.38 1.32 -8.37
N LYS A 477 -7.50 0.41 -7.93
CA LYS A 477 -7.42 -0.03 -6.52
C LYS A 477 -7.01 1.12 -5.60
N GLU A 478 -6.22 2.07 -6.09
CA GLU A 478 -5.77 3.22 -5.30
C GLU A 478 -6.93 4.18 -5.04
N LEU A 479 -7.68 4.55 -6.08
CA LEU A 479 -8.87 5.38 -5.93
C LEU A 479 -9.91 4.71 -5.01
N MET A 480 -10.12 3.40 -5.14
CA MET A 480 -11.05 2.66 -4.27
C MET A 480 -10.69 2.77 -2.79
N SER A 481 -9.39 2.75 -2.44
CA SER A 481 -8.97 2.91 -1.04
C SER A 481 -9.12 4.35 -0.55
N VAL A 482 -8.95 5.35 -1.44
CA VAL A 482 -9.17 6.77 -1.12
C VAL A 482 -10.63 7.06 -0.83
N VAL A 483 -11.53 6.61 -1.72
CA VAL A 483 -12.97 6.86 -1.55
C VAL A 483 -13.55 6.13 -0.33
N GLN A 484 -12.97 5.00 0.07
CA GLN A 484 -13.34 4.35 1.32
C GLN A 484 -12.99 5.23 2.53
N SER A 485 -11.77 5.75 2.59
CA SER A 485 -11.32 6.68 3.64
C SER A 485 -12.18 7.96 3.67
N ILE A 486 -12.46 8.53 2.48
CA ILE A 486 -13.33 9.69 2.34
C ILE A 486 -14.73 9.38 2.87
N GLY A 487 -15.31 8.22 2.54
CA GLY A 487 -16.64 7.80 2.99
C GLY A 487 -16.76 7.75 4.52
N GLU A 488 -15.77 7.18 5.19
CA GLU A 488 -15.73 7.09 6.66
C GLU A 488 -15.61 8.48 7.31
N GLN A 489 -14.85 9.38 6.73
CA GLN A 489 -14.66 10.73 7.28
C GLN A 489 -15.86 11.64 7.00
N LEU A 490 -16.46 11.55 5.81
CA LEU A 490 -17.70 12.26 5.49
C LEU A 490 -18.83 11.83 6.41
N GLY A 491 -18.92 10.55 6.75
CA GLY A 491 -19.89 10.05 7.70
C GLY A 491 -19.84 10.80 9.03
N ARG A 492 -18.65 10.98 9.60
CA ARG A 492 -18.45 11.74 10.84
C ARG A 492 -18.86 13.22 10.72
N VAL A 493 -18.64 13.84 9.56
CA VAL A 493 -19.08 15.22 9.31
C VAL A 493 -20.60 15.31 9.22
N MET A 494 -21.24 14.37 8.52
CA MET A 494 -22.70 14.29 8.37
C MET A 494 -23.40 14.08 9.71
N GLU A 495 -22.88 13.19 10.52
CA GLU A 495 -23.41 12.90 11.86
C GLU A 495 -23.35 14.14 12.76
N ARG A 496 -22.20 14.80 12.87
CA ARG A 496 -22.07 16.04 13.63
C ARG A 496 -23.06 17.11 13.17
N LYS A 497 -23.30 17.18 11.87
CA LYS A 497 -24.25 18.14 11.31
C LYS A 497 -25.69 17.80 11.69
N ARG A 498 -26.10 16.53 11.53
CA ARG A 498 -27.44 16.06 11.96
C ARG A 498 -27.69 16.31 13.44
N ALA A 499 -26.72 15.98 14.29
CA ALA A 499 -26.83 16.23 15.73
C ALA A 499 -27.05 17.72 16.04
N LYS A 500 -26.34 18.63 15.35
CA LYS A 500 -26.56 20.07 15.49
C LYS A 500 -27.93 20.52 14.98
N GLU A 501 -28.38 20.00 13.83
CA GLU A 501 -29.69 20.31 13.26
C GLU A 501 -30.84 19.83 14.20
N GLN A 502 -30.69 18.62 14.74
CA GLN A 502 -31.64 18.09 15.72
C GLN A 502 -31.67 18.92 17.02
N GLN A 503 -30.50 19.31 17.52
CA GLN A 503 -30.40 20.19 18.68
C GLN A 503 -31.07 21.54 18.41
N ALA A 504 -30.75 22.18 17.25
CA ALA A 504 -31.35 23.46 16.88
C ALA A 504 -32.87 23.37 16.68
N ALA A 505 -33.37 22.26 16.09
CA ALA A 505 -34.79 22.01 15.94
C ALA A 505 -35.48 21.86 17.30
N LEU A 506 -34.86 21.09 18.21
CA LEU A 506 -35.36 20.92 19.59
C LEU A 506 -35.40 22.28 20.34
N GLU A 507 -34.32 23.06 20.27
CA GLU A 507 -34.27 24.40 20.88
C GLU A 507 -35.34 25.32 20.29
N THR A 508 -35.56 25.29 18.99
CA THR A 508 -36.60 26.07 18.30
C THR A 508 -37.99 25.66 18.80
N THR A 509 -38.24 24.36 18.87
CA THR A 509 -39.50 23.80 19.39
C THR A 509 -39.73 24.20 20.84
N LEU A 510 -38.74 24.05 21.71
CA LEU A 510 -38.83 24.46 23.11
C LEU A 510 -39.07 25.96 23.27
N ASN A 511 -38.42 26.80 22.42
CA ASN A 511 -38.61 28.25 22.44
C ASN A 511 -39.95 28.72 21.87
N SER A 512 -40.64 27.91 21.07
CA SER A 512 -41.99 28.21 20.57
C SER A 512 -43.08 27.97 21.61
N LEU A 513 -42.79 27.20 22.68
CA LEU A 513 -43.74 26.93 23.76
C LEU A 513 -43.93 28.17 24.65
N THR A 514 -45.14 28.43 25.01
CA THR A 514 -45.51 29.47 25.97
C THR A 514 -45.23 29.08 27.43
N LEU A 515 -45.00 27.78 27.66
CA LEU A 515 -44.63 27.24 28.96
C LEU A 515 -43.15 27.50 29.24
N ALA A 516 -42.82 28.00 30.42
CA ALA A 516 -41.46 28.17 30.89
C ALA A 516 -40.83 26.80 31.23
N ILE A 517 -39.77 26.45 30.50
CA ILE A 517 -39.06 25.17 30.66
C ILE A 517 -37.64 25.45 31.13
N TYR A 518 -37.24 24.81 32.21
CA TYR A 518 -35.92 24.86 32.80
C TYR A 518 -35.33 23.45 32.89
N PHE A 519 -34.09 23.26 32.48
CA PHE A 519 -33.30 22.09 32.85
C PHE A 519 -32.28 22.54 33.90
N THR A 520 -32.23 21.82 35.01
CA THR A 520 -31.30 22.13 36.11
C THR A 520 -30.61 20.87 36.58
N ASP A 521 -29.42 21.03 37.19
CA ASP A 521 -28.79 19.96 37.95
C ASP A 521 -29.53 19.73 39.29
N THR A 522 -29.15 18.69 40.03
CA THR A 522 -29.73 18.35 41.37
C THR A 522 -29.49 19.42 42.43
N ARG A 523 -28.69 20.46 42.16
CA ARG A 523 -28.45 21.61 43.02
C ARG A 523 -29.21 22.86 42.56
N GLY A 524 -30.08 22.72 41.53
CA GLY A 524 -30.87 23.80 40.96
C GLY A 524 -30.07 24.73 40.05
N ARG A 525 -28.85 24.38 39.66
CA ARG A 525 -28.06 25.17 38.68
C ARG A 525 -28.69 25.05 37.30
N ILE A 526 -28.92 26.17 36.63
CA ILE A 526 -29.60 26.21 35.36
C ILE A 526 -28.62 25.81 34.26
N ASP A 527 -28.90 24.69 33.57
CA ASP A 527 -28.17 24.20 32.39
C ASP A 527 -28.83 24.72 31.09
N TYR A 528 -30.17 24.83 31.07
CA TYR A 528 -30.90 25.35 29.93
C TYR A 528 -32.20 26.04 30.40
N MET A 529 -32.65 27.05 29.64
CA MET A 529 -33.98 27.67 29.77
C MET A 529 -34.48 28.10 28.39
N ASN A 530 -35.76 27.87 28.11
CA ASN A 530 -36.40 28.33 26.89
C ASN A 530 -36.73 29.82 26.95
N ARG A 531 -37.26 30.40 25.84
CA ARG A 531 -37.59 31.83 25.75
C ARG A 531 -38.60 32.27 26.87
N ALA A 532 -39.64 31.49 27.11
CA ALA A 532 -40.66 31.80 28.14
C ALA A 532 -40.03 31.78 29.53
N ALA A 533 -39.13 30.85 29.84
CA ALA A 533 -38.39 30.76 31.10
C ALA A 533 -37.48 31.97 31.34
N ARG A 534 -36.79 32.45 30.30
CA ARG A 534 -35.98 33.68 30.38
C ARG A 534 -36.82 34.89 30.71
N GLN A 535 -37.94 35.04 30.01
CA GLN A 535 -38.87 36.14 30.26
C GLN A 535 -39.43 36.08 31.69
N GLN A 536 -39.76 34.89 32.22
CA GLN A 536 -40.24 34.72 33.58
C GLN A 536 -39.18 35.12 34.63
N ILE A 537 -37.91 34.79 34.42
CA ILE A 537 -36.82 35.21 35.32
C ILE A 537 -36.61 36.72 35.26
N GLU A 538 -36.66 37.34 34.07
CA GLU A 538 -36.49 38.79 33.89
C GLU A 538 -37.61 39.58 34.59
N THR A 539 -38.84 39.06 34.59
CA THR A 539 -39.97 39.68 35.27
C THR A 539 -40.06 39.34 36.77
N ALA A 540 -39.19 38.40 37.24
CA ALA A 540 -39.20 37.86 38.60
C ALA A 540 -40.57 37.33 39.04
N ASP A 541 -41.35 36.80 38.10
CA ASP A 541 -42.70 36.29 38.33
C ASP A 541 -42.64 34.87 38.90
N GLY A 542 -42.63 34.80 40.24
CA GLY A 542 -42.56 33.56 41.00
C GLY A 542 -41.18 32.86 41.07
N LEU A 543 -40.28 33.16 40.15
CA LEU A 543 -38.94 32.60 40.07
C LEU A 543 -37.92 33.67 39.74
N HIS A 544 -36.69 33.54 40.26
CA HIS A 544 -35.55 34.36 39.88
C HIS A 544 -34.26 33.51 39.80
N SER A 545 -33.22 34.06 39.20
CA SER A 545 -31.91 33.40 39.12
C SER A 545 -30.93 34.05 40.08
N GLU A 546 -30.40 33.28 41.03
CA GLU A 546 -29.34 33.73 41.93
C GLU A 546 -28.07 32.90 41.68
N LYS A 547 -26.98 33.55 41.22
CA LYS A 547 -25.72 32.91 40.88
C LYS A 547 -25.91 31.70 39.93
N ASN A 548 -26.73 31.84 38.91
CA ASN A 548 -27.09 30.83 37.92
C ASN A 548 -27.85 29.62 38.52
N ARG A 549 -28.55 29.84 39.64
CA ARG A 549 -29.46 28.84 40.24
C ARG A 549 -30.90 29.35 40.22
N LEU A 550 -31.81 28.42 39.92
CA LEU A 550 -33.22 28.69 39.94
C LEU A 550 -33.69 28.77 41.39
N VAL A 551 -34.27 29.89 41.79
CA VAL A 551 -34.74 30.13 43.17
C VAL A 551 -36.16 30.67 43.12
N PRO A 552 -37.15 30.00 43.79
CA PRO A 552 -38.48 30.57 43.98
C PRO A 552 -38.42 31.87 44.80
N THR A 553 -39.27 32.84 44.46
CA THR A 553 -39.35 34.13 45.15
C THR A 553 -40.03 33.97 46.53
N ASP A 554 -40.99 33.04 46.65
CA ASP A 554 -41.65 32.72 47.89
C ASP A 554 -40.85 31.78 48.80
N CYS A 555 -40.83 32.00 50.11
CA CYS A 555 -40.01 31.22 51.03
C CYS A 555 -40.52 29.77 51.20
N THR A 556 -41.86 29.59 51.23
CA THR A 556 -42.49 28.25 51.36
C THR A 556 -42.23 27.41 50.07
N ALA A 557 -42.39 27.99 48.92
CA ALA A 557 -42.09 27.38 47.66
C ALA A 557 -40.58 27.02 47.53
N ARG A 558 -39.67 27.83 48.10
CA ARG A 558 -38.21 27.61 48.09
C ARG A 558 -37.81 26.34 48.84
N ASP A 559 -38.41 26.10 50.03
CA ASP A 559 -38.10 24.90 50.81
C ASP A 559 -38.66 23.65 50.13
N ALA A 560 -39.88 23.73 49.57
CA ALA A 560 -40.48 22.66 48.80
C ALA A 560 -39.67 22.33 47.53
N PHE A 561 -39.12 23.35 46.86
CA PHE A 561 -38.28 23.19 45.70
C PHE A 561 -36.94 22.51 46.02
N LYS A 562 -36.27 22.92 47.10
CA LYS A 562 -35.05 22.27 47.60
C LYS A 562 -35.26 20.81 47.96
N GLU A 563 -36.39 20.50 48.59
CA GLU A 563 -36.75 19.14 48.99
C GLU A 563 -37.05 18.27 47.75
N ALA A 564 -37.74 18.84 46.75
CA ALA A 564 -38.01 18.16 45.51
C ALA A 564 -36.71 17.84 44.71
N LEU A 565 -35.76 18.80 44.66
CA LEU A 565 -34.44 18.55 44.02
C LEU A 565 -33.65 17.46 44.72
N LYS A 566 -33.77 17.28 46.05
CA LYS A 566 -33.12 16.18 46.78
C LYS A 566 -33.73 14.81 46.48
N THR A 567 -35.03 14.77 46.19
CA THR A 567 -35.74 13.51 45.91
C THR A 567 -35.54 13.01 44.50
N VAL A 568 -35.09 13.87 43.56
CA VAL A 568 -34.65 13.50 42.22
C VAL A 568 -33.20 12.97 42.32
N ALA A 569 -33.01 11.84 43.03
CA ALA A 569 -31.71 11.16 43.03
C ALA A 569 -31.43 10.54 41.64
N PRO A 570 -30.18 10.46 41.18
CA PRO A 570 -29.83 9.81 39.94
C PRO A 570 -30.08 8.31 40.04
N SER A 571 -31.29 7.86 39.68
CA SER A 571 -31.58 6.45 39.44
C SER A 571 -30.92 6.07 38.11
N GLN A 572 -30.16 4.98 38.10
CA GLN A 572 -29.60 4.38 36.89
C GLN A 572 -30.76 3.92 35.98
N GLY A 573 -31.06 4.71 34.95
CA GLY A 573 -32.06 4.44 33.94
C GLY A 573 -33.24 5.45 33.97
N TRP A 574 -33.71 5.83 32.78
CA TRP A 574 -34.90 6.62 32.55
C TRP A 574 -36.13 5.87 33.10
N GLN A 575 -36.56 6.14 34.34
CA GLN A 575 -37.87 5.79 34.81
C GLN A 575 -38.73 7.07 34.87
N PRO A 576 -39.96 7.07 34.36
CA PRO A 576 -40.85 8.22 34.47
C PRO A 576 -41.15 8.46 35.95
N ILE A 577 -40.57 9.52 36.50
CA ILE A 577 -40.86 9.98 37.86
C ILE A 577 -42.17 10.77 37.79
N SER A 578 -43.12 10.47 38.66
CA SER A 578 -44.34 11.27 38.78
C SER A 578 -44.00 12.71 39.14
N PRO A 579 -44.40 13.72 38.33
CA PRO A 579 -44.02 15.10 38.54
C PRO A 579 -44.51 15.61 39.90
N LYS A 580 -43.60 16.16 40.70
CA LYS A 580 -43.95 16.84 41.94
C LYS A 580 -44.33 18.29 41.61
N VAL A 581 -45.56 18.66 41.88
CA VAL A 581 -46.10 19.98 41.55
C VAL A 581 -46.00 20.90 42.77
N ILE A 582 -45.33 22.04 42.60
CA ILE A 582 -45.14 23.05 43.63
C ILE A 582 -45.89 24.34 43.19
N PRO A 583 -46.87 24.85 43.98
CA PRO A 583 -47.52 26.09 43.66
C PRO A 583 -46.58 27.28 43.84
N LEU A 584 -46.54 28.19 42.84
CA LEU A 584 -45.85 29.45 42.92
C LEU A 584 -46.86 30.60 43.07
N PRO A 585 -46.80 31.40 44.11
CA PRO A 585 -47.56 32.63 44.17
C PRO A 585 -46.92 33.65 43.17
N ALA A 586 -47.67 33.97 42.13
CA ALA A 586 -47.31 34.94 41.11
C ALA A 586 -48.26 36.13 41.13
N LYS A 587 -47.76 37.29 40.61
CA LYS A 587 -48.53 38.55 40.72
C LYS A 587 -49.81 38.56 39.91
N ASP A 588 -49.89 37.89 38.80
CA ASP A 588 -51.02 37.97 37.87
C ASP A 588 -51.80 36.64 37.72
N LYS A 589 -51.20 35.50 37.95
CA LYS A 589 -51.82 34.16 37.89
C LYS A 589 -51.01 33.16 38.73
N PRO A 590 -51.68 32.26 39.49
CA PRO A 590 -50.96 31.22 40.22
C PRO A 590 -50.18 30.34 39.28
N GLY A 591 -48.85 30.32 39.46
CA GLY A 591 -47.91 29.45 38.71
C GLY A 591 -47.78 28.09 39.41
N LEU A 592 -47.36 27.09 38.65
CA LEU A 592 -47.00 25.76 39.13
C LEU A 592 -45.64 25.38 38.62
N ILE A 593 -44.77 24.86 39.47
CA ILE A 593 -43.55 24.18 39.05
C ILE A 593 -43.81 22.68 39.08
N ALA A 594 -43.60 21.98 37.97
CA ALA A 594 -43.54 20.53 37.94
C ALA A 594 -42.05 20.11 37.86
N ILE A 595 -41.61 19.28 38.78
CA ILE A 595 -40.24 18.82 38.90
C ILE A 595 -40.19 17.32 38.67
#